data_79be31fbdbd2b61b51f811750ff8990b
#
_entry.id   79be31fbdbd2b61b51f811750ff8990b
#
_cell.length_a   1.000
_cell.length_b   1.000
_cell.length_c   1.000
_cell.angle_alpha   90.00
_cell.angle_beta   90.00
_cell.angle_gamma   90.00
#
_symmetry.space_group_name_H-M   'P 1'
#
loop_
_entity.id
_entity.type
_entity.pdbx_description
1 polymer ?
#
loop_
_entity_poly.entity_id
_entity_poly.type
_entity_poly.pdbx_seq_one_letter_code
_entity_poly.pdbx_strand_id
1 'polypeptide(L)'
;LSALMGVPLTFVFTHDSIGVGEDGPTHEPIEQLAMLRSMPNFHVFRPADATETAAAWYSAVSSQKTPTALVLTRQNLPQLAGSSKEALKGAYIRRILPRKFRMQSSLLLVLRPIWQ
;
A
#
# COMPACT_ATOMS: atom_id res chain seq x y z
N LEU A 1 -18.11 0.79 6.80
CA LEU A 1 -19.01 1.87 7.26
C LEU A 1 -18.42 3.24 6.93
N SER A 2 -17.14 3.55 7.29
CA SER A 2 -16.50 4.86 7.01
C SER A 2 -16.53 5.25 5.53
N ALA A 3 -16.26 4.29 4.63
CA ALA A 3 -16.32 4.51 3.19
C ALA A 3 -17.74 4.88 2.71
N LEU A 4 -18.75 4.20 3.25
CA LEU A 4 -20.16 4.48 2.92
C LEU A 4 -20.60 5.86 3.43
N MET A 5 -20.12 6.24 4.60
CA MET A 5 -20.46 7.53 5.23
C MET A 5 -19.59 8.69 4.71
N GLY A 6 -18.54 8.42 3.94
CA GLY A 6 -17.59 9.45 3.48
C GLY A 6 -16.78 10.08 4.63
N VAL A 7 -16.47 9.30 5.65
CA VAL A 7 -15.68 9.75 6.81
C VAL A 7 -14.20 9.43 6.59
N PRO A 8 -13.29 10.43 6.61
CA PRO A 8 -11.88 10.27 6.28
C PRO A 8 -11.09 9.65 7.46
N LEU A 9 -11.35 8.41 7.81
CA LEU A 9 -10.60 7.69 8.83
C LEU A 9 -9.30 7.13 8.26
N THR A 10 -8.25 7.14 9.08
CA THR A 10 -6.99 6.46 8.77
C THR A 10 -6.91 5.15 9.56
N PHE A 11 -6.87 4.05 8.85
CA PHE A 11 -6.66 2.73 9.41
C PHE A 11 -5.20 2.35 9.25
N VAL A 12 -4.54 1.94 10.33
CA VAL A 12 -3.16 1.47 10.30
C VAL A 12 -3.15 0.00 10.66
N PHE A 13 -2.83 -0.84 9.68
CA PHE A 13 -2.67 -2.28 9.83
C PHE A 13 -1.19 -2.63 9.72
N THR A 14 -0.68 -3.35 10.70
CA THR A 14 0.65 -3.96 10.64
C THR A 14 0.53 -5.45 10.35
N HIS A 15 1.66 -6.14 10.14
CA HIS A 15 1.67 -7.59 9.86
C HIS A 15 0.95 -7.94 8.55
N ASP A 16 1.40 -7.32 7.44
CA ASP A 16 0.70 -7.23 6.16
C ASP A 16 0.67 -8.51 5.31
N SER A 17 1.50 -9.51 5.64
CA SER A 17 1.73 -10.66 4.74
C SER A 17 2.34 -11.87 5.45
N ILE A 18 2.60 -12.92 4.68
CA ILE A 18 3.36 -14.10 5.12
C ILE A 18 4.78 -13.77 5.61
N GLY A 19 5.30 -12.57 5.33
CA GLY A 19 6.55 -12.04 5.87
C GLY A 19 6.53 -11.74 7.38
N VAL A 20 5.41 -11.94 8.05
CA VAL A 20 5.28 -11.90 9.51
C VAL A 20 6.23 -12.89 10.17
N GLY A 21 6.40 -14.08 9.59
CA GLY A 21 7.41 -15.06 9.97
C GLY A 21 7.08 -15.82 11.26
N GLU A 22 7.73 -15.49 12.34
CA GLU A 22 7.71 -16.25 13.60
C GLU A 22 6.36 -16.39 14.30
N ASP A 23 5.40 -15.49 14.01
CA ASP A 23 4.06 -15.55 14.58
C ASP A 23 3.21 -16.70 13.99
N GLY A 24 3.69 -17.28 12.89
CA GLY A 24 3.13 -18.46 12.26
C GLY A 24 1.86 -18.24 11.45
N PRO A 25 1.30 -19.32 10.90
CA PRO A 25 0.26 -19.27 9.88
C PRO A 25 -1.08 -18.67 10.35
N THR A 26 -1.32 -18.60 11.64
CA THR A 26 -2.55 -18.02 12.20
C THR A 26 -2.55 -16.48 12.15
N HIS A 27 -1.40 -15.85 11.88
CA HIS A 27 -1.21 -14.41 11.86
C HIS A 27 -0.80 -13.86 10.49
N GLU A 28 -0.75 -14.71 9.48
CA GLU A 28 -0.30 -14.35 8.12
C GLU A 28 -1.50 -13.99 7.24
N PRO A 29 -1.75 -12.69 6.96
CA PRO A 29 -2.83 -12.30 6.07
C PRO A 29 -2.54 -12.66 4.61
N ILE A 30 -3.57 -13.10 3.89
CA ILE A 30 -3.49 -13.51 2.49
C ILE A 30 -4.46 -12.70 1.63
N GLU A 31 -5.75 -12.75 1.93
CA GLU A 31 -6.82 -12.15 1.12
C GLU A 31 -7.23 -10.74 1.56
N GLN A 32 -6.77 -10.24 2.70
CA GLN A 32 -7.18 -8.96 3.28
C GLN A 32 -6.96 -7.77 2.35
N LEU A 33 -5.84 -7.76 1.61
CA LEU A 33 -5.57 -6.71 0.63
C LEU A 33 -6.58 -6.69 -0.51
N ALA A 34 -6.96 -7.86 -1.02
CA ALA A 34 -7.97 -7.95 -2.06
C ALA A 34 -9.33 -7.46 -1.56
N MET A 35 -9.71 -7.86 -0.35
CA MET A 35 -10.92 -7.39 0.32
C MET A 35 -10.93 -5.86 0.49
N LEU A 36 -9.85 -5.28 1.02
CA LEU A 36 -9.76 -3.83 1.22
C LEU A 36 -9.84 -3.07 -0.11
N ARG A 37 -9.18 -3.59 -1.16
CA ARG A 37 -9.17 -2.97 -2.50
C ARG A 37 -10.50 -3.10 -3.24
N SER A 38 -11.35 -4.05 -2.87
CA SER A 38 -12.68 -4.20 -3.48
C SER A 38 -13.71 -3.20 -2.94
N MET A 39 -13.42 -2.51 -1.84
CA MET A 39 -14.35 -1.56 -1.24
C MET A 39 -14.37 -0.24 -2.03
N PRO A 40 -15.54 0.21 -2.50
CA PRO A 40 -15.66 1.53 -3.14
C PRO A 40 -15.39 2.65 -2.13
N ASN A 41 -14.89 3.79 -2.62
CA ASN A 41 -14.54 4.95 -1.81
C ASN A 41 -13.58 4.61 -0.65
N PHE A 42 -12.54 3.80 -0.92
CA PHE A 42 -11.56 3.39 0.07
C PHE A 42 -10.16 3.38 -0.54
N HIS A 43 -9.22 4.11 0.05
CA HIS A 43 -7.83 4.09 -0.38
C HIS A 43 -7.03 3.04 0.37
N VAL A 44 -6.21 2.28 -0.34
CA VAL A 44 -5.33 1.27 0.24
C VAL A 44 -3.90 1.52 -0.19
N PHE A 45 -3.04 1.82 0.76
CA PHE A 45 -1.60 1.96 0.56
C PHE A 45 -0.85 0.81 1.22
N ARG A 46 0.03 0.19 0.48
CA ARG A 46 1.00 -0.78 0.99
C ARG A 46 2.42 -0.31 0.63
N PRO A 47 2.95 0.64 1.41
CA PRO A 47 4.24 1.25 1.10
C PRO A 47 5.39 0.26 1.24
N ALA A 48 6.39 0.37 0.37
CA ALA A 48 7.55 -0.50 0.34
C ALA A 48 8.73 0.03 1.17
N ASP A 49 8.69 1.28 1.59
CA ASP A 49 9.72 1.93 2.41
C ASP A 49 9.22 3.19 3.11
N ALA A 50 10.13 3.89 3.81
CA ALA A 50 9.80 5.08 4.56
C ALA A 50 9.31 6.25 3.68
N THR A 51 9.85 6.41 2.48
CA THR A 51 9.43 7.48 1.55
C THR A 51 7.99 7.28 1.09
N GLU A 52 7.65 6.06 0.70
CA GLU A 52 6.28 5.72 0.32
C GLU A 52 5.31 5.75 1.51
N THR A 53 5.79 5.37 2.70
CA THR A 53 5.02 5.48 3.94
C THR A 53 4.66 6.95 4.23
N ALA A 54 5.62 7.88 4.09
CA ALA A 54 5.36 9.30 4.26
C ALA A 54 4.34 9.83 3.23
N ALA A 55 4.43 9.39 1.98
CA ALA A 55 3.46 9.74 0.94
C ALA A 55 2.06 9.20 1.28
N ALA A 56 1.97 7.96 1.76
CA ALA A 56 0.71 7.35 2.17
C ALA A 56 0.06 8.08 3.35
N TRP A 57 0.84 8.47 4.35
CA TRP A 57 0.38 9.32 5.45
C TRP A 57 -0.10 10.67 4.98
N TYR A 58 0.65 11.31 4.09
CA TYR A 58 0.22 12.58 3.51
C TYR A 58 -1.15 12.45 2.82
N SER A 59 -1.34 11.42 2.01
CA SER A 59 -2.63 11.14 1.36
C SER A 59 -3.76 10.92 2.38
N ALA A 60 -3.47 10.15 3.44
CA ALA A 60 -4.46 9.82 4.47
C ALA A 60 -4.93 11.07 5.23
N VAL A 61 -3.99 11.91 5.71
CA VAL A 61 -4.34 13.09 6.51
C VAL A 61 -4.90 14.23 5.67
N SER A 62 -4.60 14.26 4.37
CA SER A 62 -5.14 15.26 3.44
C SER A 62 -6.53 14.90 2.91
N SER A 63 -6.98 13.66 3.12
CA SER A 63 -8.30 13.22 2.68
C SER A 63 -9.41 13.88 3.48
N GLN A 64 -10.46 14.30 2.80
CA GLN A 64 -11.63 14.94 3.46
C GLN A 64 -12.88 14.05 3.47
N LYS A 65 -12.93 13.03 2.63
CA LYS A 65 -14.14 12.21 2.44
C LYS A 65 -13.85 10.72 2.31
N THR A 66 -12.61 10.36 2.00
CA THR A 66 -12.25 8.97 1.69
C THR A 66 -11.38 8.39 2.78
N PRO A 67 -11.79 7.32 3.43
CA PRO A 67 -10.94 6.62 4.40
C PRO A 67 -9.75 5.96 3.71
N THR A 68 -8.66 5.85 4.43
CA THR A 68 -7.40 5.31 3.92
C THR A 68 -6.86 4.22 4.84
N ALA A 69 -6.54 3.06 4.28
CA ALA A 69 -5.79 2.01 4.96
C ALA A 69 -4.30 2.10 4.61
N LEU A 70 -3.47 2.13 5.63
CA LEU A 70 -2.03 1.97 5.57
C LEU A 70 -1.72 0.55 6.02
N VAL A 71 -1.26 -0.29 5.10
CA VAL A 71 -0.96 -1.70 5.35
C VAL A 71 0.55 -1.87 5.40
N LEU A 72 1.07 -2.03 6.60
CA LEU A 72 2.49 -1.98 6.90
C LEU A 72 3.04 -3.36 7.24
N THR A 73 4.33 -3.56 6.97
CA THR A 73 5.04 -4.80 7.32
C THR A 73 5.32 -4.87 8.82
N ARG A 74 5.49 -6.09 9.33
CA ARG A 74 6.07 -6.32 10.66
C ARG A 74 7.58 -6.07 10.65
N GLN A 75 8.26 -6.57 9.65
CA GLN A 75 9.71 -6.46 9.53
C GLN A 75 10.15 -5.07 9.06
N ASN A 76 11.37 -4.72 9.41
CA ASN A 76 12.02 -3.52 8.89
C ASN A 76 12.33 -3.68 7.41
N LEU A 77 12.00 -2.65 6.63
CA LEU A 77 12.30 -2.60 5.21
C LEU A 77 13.45 -1.62 4.93
N PRO A 78 14.35 -1.96 4.00
CA PRO A 78 15.41 -1.05 3.58
C PRO A 78 14.81 0.11 2.78
N GLN A 79 15.46 1.27 2.87
CA GLN A 79 15.13 2.39 1.97
C GLN A 79 15.51 2.02 0.54
N LEU A 80 14.57 2.15 -0.37
CA LEU A 80 14.74 1.75 -1.76
C LEU A 80 15.18 2.93 -2.63
N ALA A 81 16.24 2.74 -3.42
CA ALA A 81 16.64 3.74 -4.40
C ALA A 81 15.53 3.96 -5.44
N GLY A 82 15.18 5.22 -5.67
CA GLY A 82 14.12 5.61 -6.61
C GLY A 82 12.71 5.62 -6.04
N SER A 83 12.52 5.33 -4.76
CA SER A 83 11.24 5.59 -4.09
C SER A 83 10.96 7.08 -4.03
N SER A 84 9.73 7.47 -4.30
CA SER A 84 9.36 8.87 -4.38
C SER A 84 7.89 9.13 -4.02
N LYS A 85 7.55 10.41 -3.89
CA LYS A 85 6.16 10.86 -3.73
C LYS A 85 5.25 10.52 -4.91
N GLU A 86 5.79 10.01 -6.01
CA GLU A 86 5.01 9.50 -7.15
C GLU A 86 4.08 8.34 -6.76
N ALA A 87 4.32 7.69 -5.61
CA ALA A 87 3.39 6.75 -4.99
C ALA A 87 1.96 7.32 -4.85
N LEU A 88 1.82 8.65 -4.71
CA LEU A 88 0.53 9.35 -4.67
C LEU A 88 -0.29 9.22 -5.97
N LYS A 89 0.37 8.91 -7.08
CA LYS A 89 -0.30 8.68 -8.38
C LYS A 89 -0.97 7.30 -8.49
N GLY A 90 -0.80 6.44 -7.49
CA GLY A 90 -1.33 5.09 -7.45
C GLY A 90 -0.38 4.02 -7.96
N ALA A 91 0.44 4.31 -8.95
CA ALA A 91 1.52 3.45 -9.43
C ALA A 91 2.60 4.28 -10.12
N TYR A 92 3.84 3.84 -10.04
CA TYR A 92 4.95 4.46 -10.74
C TYR A 92 6.07 3.45 -11.03
N ILE A 93 6.92 3.76 -12.00
CA ILE A 93 8.06 2.91 -12.37
C ILE A 93 9.27 3.36 -11.55
N ARG A 94 9.69 2.55 -10.60
CA ARG A 94 10.87 2.83 -9.78
C ARG A 94 12.20 2.55 -10.52
N ARG A 95 12.23 1.49 -11.32
CA ARG A 95 13.41 1.07 -12.05
C ARG A 95 13.05 0.32 -13.32
N ILE A 96 13.66 0.69 -14.44
CA ILE A 96 13.58 -0.08 -15.68
C ILE A 96 14.85 -0.93 -15.77
N LEU A 97 14.68 -2.26 -15.71
CA LEU A 97 15.79 -3.19 -15.93
C LEU A 97 16.05 -3.35 -17.43
N PRO A 98 17.34 -3.48 -17.85
CA PRO A 98 17.66 -3.82 -19.23
C PRO A 98 16.94 -5.09 -19.69
N ARG A 99 16.61 -5.16 -20.96
CA ARG A 99 15.81 -6.26 -21.57
C ARG A 99 16.26 -7.67 -21.20
N LYS A 100 17.56 -7.87 -20.93
CA LYS A 100 18.19 -9.14 -20.58
C LYS A 100 17.77 -9.68 -19.19
N PHE A 101 17.17 -8.83 -18.33
CA PHE A 101 16.77 -9.18 -16.95
C PHE A 101 15.28 -8.96 -16.68
N ARG A 102 14.44 -8.95 -17.72
CA ARG A 102 13.00 -8.60 -17.58
C ARG A 102 12.12 -9.61 -16.82
N MET A 103 12.62 -10.74 -16.40
CA MET A 103 11.82 -11.74 -15.65
C MET A 103 11.59 -11.39 -14.17
N GLN A 104 12.16 -10.30 -13.67
CA GLN A 104 11.92 -9.80 -12.31
C GLN A 104 11.72 -8.28 -12.29
N SER A 105 10.71 -7.80 -12.98
CA SER A 105 10.27 -6.42 -12.77
C SER A 105 9.40 -6.38 -11.52
N SER A 106 9.94 -5.86 -10.42
CA SER A 106 9.14 -5.49 -9.26
C SER A 106 8.27 -4.30 -9.64
N LEU A 107 7.09 -4.58 -10.14
CA LEU A 107 6.05 -3.58 -10.31
C LEU A 107 5.40 -3.37 -8.94
N LEU A 108 5.78 -2.30 -8.26
CA LEU A 108 5.07 -1.89 -7.05
C LEU A 108 3.76 -1.24 -7.48
N LEU A 109 2.67 -1.99 -7.40
CA LEU A 109 1.36 -1.52 -7.79
C LEU A 109 0.63 -1.00 -6.54
N VAL A 110 0.64 0.30 -6.34
CA VAL A 110 -0.32 0.97 -5.47
C VAL A 110 -1.58 1.19 -6.32
N LEU A 111 -2.54 0.28 -6.23
CA LEU A 111 -3.79 0.41 -6.99
C LEU A 111 -4.73 1.39 -6.26
N ARG A 112 -5.06 2.49 -6.94
CA ARG A 112 -6.28 3.24 -6.61
C ARG A 112 -7.47 2.49 -7.19
N PRO A 113 -8.62 2.42 -6.51
CA PRO A 113 -9.86 1.97 -7.12
C PRO A 113 -10.20 2.87 -8.33
N ILE A 114 -10.50 2.28 -9.47
CA ILE A 114 -10.80 2.97 -10.75
C ILE A 114 -12.23 3.55 -10.77
N TRP A 115 -12.80 3.86 -9.63
CA TRP A 115 -14.15 4.44 -9.60
C TRP A 115 -14.09 5.85 -9.02
N GLN A 116 -13.98 6.80 -9.92
CA GLN A 116 -14.47 8.17 -9.76
C GLN A 116 -15.53 8.44 -10.80
#